data_038ad455e3271dbee4457bc727046091
#
_entry.id   038ad455e3271dbee4457bc727046091
#
_cell.length_a   1.000
_cell.length_b   1.000
_cell.length_c   1.000
_cell.angle_alpha   90.00
_cell.angle_beta   90.00
_cell.angle_gamma   90.00
#
_symmetry.space_group_name_H-M   'P 1'
#
loop_
_entity.id
_entity.type
_entity.pdbx_description
1 polymer ?
#
loop_
_entity_poly.entity_id
_entity_poly.type
_entity_poly.pdbx_seq_one_letter_code
_entity_poly.pdbx_strand_id
1 'polypeptide(L)'
;IFTMSKQIRKMDKGSAPALSFMYWQKFCWDTEDLPIGFVASQQMESVSLFRTLLNYLFVKMGKSSSSPFRTAVAKAFDAPFPTNDFKMGTRAMPSHVPTLPDASLDAQREARAVFAEWNKPFLSVFAGDDPVTNGIERDVLAMCPVAKSAPHIGGGHFYQWRRPEALSQILIDFVNSNHASS
;
A
#
# COMPACT_ATOMS: atom_id res chain seq x y z
N ILE A 1 -4.68 -3.43 -4.50
CA ILE A 1 -5.63 -3.14 -5.60
C ILE A 1 -5.24 -1.82 -6.29
N PHE A 2 -5.01 -0.71 -5.59
CA PHE A 2 -4.82 0.62 -6.18
C PHE A 2 -3.45 0.83 -6.84
N THR A 3 -2.38 0.34 -6.27
CA THR A 3 -1.06 0.30 -6.93
C THR A 3 -1.14 -0.48 -8.24
N MET A 4 -1.91 -1.57 -8.23
CA MET A 4 -2.21 -2.42 -9.38
C MET A 4 -2.93 -1.66 -10.50
N SER A 5 -3.95 -0.84 -10.18
CA SER A 5 -4.68 -0.09 -11.21
C SER A 5 -3.79 0.94 -11.93
N LYS A 6 -2.88 1.60 -11.21
CA LYS A 6 -1.90 2.51 -11.82
C LYS A 6 -0.88 1.77 -12.69
N GLN A 7 -0.45 0.59 -12.26
CA GLN A 7 0.42 -0.28 -13.03
C GLN A 7 -0.26 -0.77 -14.30
N ILE A 8 -1.49 -1.30 -14.21
CA ILE A 8 -2.27 -1.77 -15.35
C ILE A 8 -2.46 -0.64 -16.37
N ARG A 9 -2.84 0.56 -15.93
CA ARG A 9 -2.98 1.72 -16.82
C ARG A 9 -1.68 2.14 -17.50
N LYS A 10 -0.54 2.00 -16.82
CA LYS A 10 0.78 2.23 -17.39
C LYS A 10 1.13 1.18 -18.43
N MET A 11 0.78 -0.09 -18.16
CA MET A 11 1.01 -1.20 -19.08
C MET A 11 0.15 -1.08 -20.33
N ASP A 12 -1.13 -0.76 -20.18
CA ASP A 12 -2.05 -0.49 -21.30
C ASP A 12 -1.57 0.64 -22.21
N LYS A 13 -0.83 1.61 -21.64
CA LYS A 13 -0.22 2.74 -22.38
C LYS A 13 1.22 2.47 -22.85
N GLY A 14 1.73 1.26 -22.66
CA GLY A 14 3.12 0.91 -22.98
C GLY A 14 4.18 1.58 -22.10
N SER A 15 3.78 2.07 -20.93
CA SER A 15 4.72 2.70 -19.98
C SER A 15 5.43 1.63 -19.14
N ALA A 16 6.74 1.73 -18.98
CA ALA A 16 7.50 0.86 -18.10
C ALA A 16 7.06 1.03 -16.63
N PRO A 17 7.01 -0.05 -15.84
CA PRO A 17 6.78 0.02 -14.41
C PRO A 17 7.90 0.83 -13.72
N ALA A 18 7.59 1.42 -12.57
CA ALA A 18 8.60 2.15 -11.81
C ALA A 18 9.72 1.20 -11.36
N LEU A 19 10.96 1.48 -11.77
CA LEU A 19 12.14 0.66 -11.44
C LEU A 19 12.26 0.40 -9.92
N SER A 20 11.96 1.41 -9.10
CA SER A 20 11.97 1.27 -7.64
C SER A 20 11.04 0.18 -7.13
N PHE A 21 9.88 -0.01 -7.78
CA PHE A 21 8.95 -1.08 -7.41
C PHE A 21 9.45 -2.46 -7.87
N MET A 22 10.04 -2.56 -9.05
CA MET A 22 10.67 -3.80 -9.52
C MET A 22 11.83 -4.21 -8.61
N TYR A 23 12.67 -3.26 -8.19
CA TYR A 23 13.72 -3.54 -7.20
C TYR A 23 13.13 -3.99 -5.86
N TRP A 24 12.02 -3.42 -5.43
CA TRP A 24 11.30 -3.86 -4.23
C TRP A 24 10.80 -5.30 -4.36
N GLN A 25 10.16 -5.65 -5.49
CA GLN A 25 9.72 -7.02 -5.77
C GLN A 25 10.90 -8.01 -5.72
N LYS A 26 11.99 -7.67 -6.41
CA LYS A 26 13.21 -8.49 -6.40
C LYS A 26 13.81 -8.61 -4.99
N PHE A 27 13.88 -7.53 -4.24
CA PHE A 27 14.37 -7.55 -2.87
C PHE A 27 13.54 -8.49 -1.98
N CYS A 28 12.21 -8.42 -2.05
CA CYS A 28 11.33 -9.29 -1.29
C CYS A 28 11.49 -10.75 -1.68
N TRP A 29 11.65 -11.02 -2.97
CA TRP A 29 11.80 -12.38 -3.47
C TRP A 29 13.14 -13.01 -3.07
N ASP A 30 14.24 -12.28 -3.25
CA ASP A 30 15.59 -12.77 -3.03
C ASP A 30 16.00 -12.84 -1.54
N THR A 31 15.32 -12.08 -0.66
CA THR A 31 15.69 -11.99 0.75
C THR A 31 14.95 -13.06 1.54
N GLU A 32 15.63 -14.16 1.85
CA GLU A 32 15.05 -15.27 2.62
C GLU A 32 14.55 -14.81 3.99
N ASP A 33 15.40 -14.12 4.74
CA ASP A 33 15.03 -13.47 6.00
C ASP A 33 14.59 -12.03 5.75
N LEU A 34 13.38 -11.87 5.16
CA LEU A 34 12.84 -10.54 4.89
C LEU A 34 12.66 -9.76 6.21
N PRO A 35 13.26 -8.56 6.34
CA PRO A 35 13.18 -7.75 7.56
C PRO A 35 11.84 -7.01 7.66
N ILE A 36 10.75 -7.76 7.89
CA ILE A 36 9.36 -7.26 7.82
C ILE A 36 9.16 -6.11 8.81
N GLY A 37 9.54 -6.31 10.07
CA GLY A 37 9.39 -5.29 11.10
C GLY A 37 10.20 -4.04 10.82
N PHE A 38 11.42 -4.19 10.27
CA PHE A 38 12.21 -3.03 9.86
C PHE A 38 11.47 -2.24 8.75
N VAL A 39 11.02 -2.91 7.71
CA VAL A 39 10.29 -2.27 6.59
C VAL A 39 9.01 -1.59 7.10
N ALA A 40 8.20 -2.28 7.89
CA ALA A 40 6.98 -1.73 8.46
C ALA A 40 7.27 -0.47 9.30
N SER A 41 8.31 -0.49 10.15
CA SER A 41 8.70 0.66 10.97
C SER A 41 9.09 1.89 10.15
N GLN A 42 9.74 1.69 8.99
CA GLN A 42 10.06 2.79 8.08
C GLN A 42 8.80 3.36 7.40
N GLN A 43 7.89 2.49 6.96
CA GLN A 43 6.65 2.90 6.31
C GLN A 43 5.70 3.63 7.26
N MET A 44 5.68 3.30 8.54
CA MET A 44 4.93 4.05 9.55
C MET A 44 5.40 5.51 9.70
N GLU A 45 6.64 5.82 9.34
CA GLU A 45 7.16 7.18 9.30
C GLU A 45 7.14 7.80 7.89
N SER A 46 6.38 7.23 6.97
CA SER A 46 6.24 7.71 5.59
C SER A 46 7.56 7.76 4.81
N VAL A 47 8.50 6.86 5.13
CA VAL A 47 9.77 6.75 4.42
C VAL A 47 9.56 6.06 3.08
N SER A 48 10.05 6.64 1.98
CA SER A 48 9.95 6.02 0.65
C SER A 48 10.65 4.66 0.59
N LEU A 49 10.16 3.75 -0.26
CA LEU A 49 10.74 2.41 -0.43
C LEU A 49 12.24 2.45 -0.75
N PHE A 50 12.66 3.37 -1.61
CA PHE A 50 14.08 3.53 -1.95
C PHE A 50 14.91 3.88 -0.72
N ARG A 51 14.46 4.84 0.09
CA ARG A 51 15.14 5.23 1.33
C ARG A 51 15.10 4.12 2.38
N THR A 52 14.03 3.34 2.43
CA THR A 52 13.94 2.15 3.27
C THR A 52 15.03 1.13 2.93
N LEU A 53 15.23 0.85 1.65
CA LEU A 53 16.31 -0.07 1.21
C LEU A 53 17.69 0.47 1.55
N LEU A 54 17.94 1.77 1.34
CA LEU A 54 19.21 2.39 1.74
C LEU A 54 19.42 2.33 3.25
N ASN A 55 18.41 2.64 4.06
CA ASN A 55 18.48 2.54 5.50
C ASN A 55 18.78 1.11 5.97
N TYR A 56 18.18 0.11 5.31
CA TYR A 56 18.45 -1.29 5.59
C TYR A 56 19.93 -1.65 5.35
N LEU A 57 20.50 -1.20 4.23
CA LEU A 57 21.93 -1.40 3.94
C LEU A 57 22.81 -0.73 5.01
N PHE A 58 22.48 0.49 5.44
CA PHE A 58 23.24 1.17 6.50
C PHE A 58 23.16 0.44 7.83
N VAL A 59 21.98 -0.10 8.20
CA VAL A 59 21.84 -0.93 9.40
C VAL A 59 22.70 -2.19 9.31
N LYS A 60 22.67 -2.89 8.17
CA LYS A 60 23.51 -4.07 7.91
C LYS A 60 25.01 -3.77 8.02
N MET A 61 25.42 -2.56 7.66
CA MET A 61 26.81 -2.10 7.79
C MET A 61 27.17 -1.56 9.18
N GLY A 62 26.24 -1.65 10.15
CA GLY A 62 26.45 -1.08 11.50
C GLY A 62 26.52 0.45 11.56
N LYS A 63 26.10 1.13 10.49
CA LYS A 63 26.22 2.60 10.34
C LYS A 63 24.98 3.38 10.77
N SER A 64 23.94 2.71 11.21
CA SER A 64 22.69 3.36 11.63
C SER A 64 22.12 2.73 12.89
N SER A 65 21.58 3.53 13.78
CA SER A 65 20.81 3.09 14.95
C SER A 65 19.32 3.36 14.74
N SER A 66 18.48 2.44 15.18
CA SER A 66 17.02 2.63 15.20
C SER A 66 16.59 3.42 16.42
N SER A 67 15.59 4.31 16.28
CA SER A 67 14.96 4.93 17.45
C SER A 67 14.23 3.85 18.29
N PRO A 68 14.03 4.07 19.60
CA PRO A 68 13.26 3.15 20.46
C PRO A 68 11.87 2.84 19.90
N PHE A 69 11.19 3.83 19.33
CA PHE A 69 9.89 3.65 18.66
C PHE A 69 9.98 2.67 17.49
N ARG A 70 10.91 2.88 16.56
CA ARG A 70 11.11 1.97 15.43
C ARG A 70 11.43 0.56 15.88
N THR A 71 12.22 0.41 16.94
CA THR A 71 12.56 -0.90 17.51
C THR A 71 11.32 -1.61 18.05
N ALA A 72 10.45 -0.91 18.77
CA ALA A 72 9.22 -1.49 19.30
C ALA A 72 8.24 -1.88 18.18
N VAL A 73 8.05 -1.02 17.18
CA VAL A 73 7.22 -1.29 16.00
C VAL A 73 7.77 -2.49 15.22
N ALA A 74 9.08 -2.52 14.97
CA ALA A 74 9.70 -3.63 14.26
C ALA A 74 9.46 -4.97 14.98
N LYS A 75 9.67 -5.03 16.29
CA LYS A 75 9.40 -6.23 17.09
C LYS A 75 7.93 -6.67 17.01
N ALA A 76 6.99 -5.74 17.05
CA ALA A 76 5.56 -6.04 16.95
C ALA A 76 5.21 -6.65 15.58
N PHE A 77 5.77 -6.10 14.49
CA PHE A 77 5.53 -6.62 13.14
C PHE A 77 6.31 -7.91 12.84
N ASP A 78 7.41 -8.18 13.53
CA ASP A 78 8.15 -9.44 13.38
C ASP A 78 7.53 -10.57 14.23
N ALA A 79 6.77 -10.26 15.28
CA ALA A 79 6.20 -11.25 16.20
C ALA A 79 5.38 -12.38 15.53
N PRO A 80 4.59 -12.14 14.46
CA PRO A 80 3.85 -13.20 13.76
C PRO A 80 4.75 -14.19 12.98
N PHE A 81 6.03 -13.91 12.83
CA PHE A 81 6.94 -14.65 11.94
C PHE A 81 8.07 -15.32 12.74
N PRO A 82 7.80 -16.43 13.45
CA PRO A 82 8.81 -17.08 14.31
C PRO A 82 9.98 -17.67 13.52
N THR A 83 9.78 -18.03 12.26
CA THR A 83 10.83 -18.50 11.34
C THR A 83 10.64 -17.89 9.95
N ASN A 84 11.65 -18.07 9.08
CA ASN A 84 11.60 -17.55 7.70
C ASN A 84 10.49 -18.17 6.86
N ASP A 85 10.08 -19.40 7.15
CA ASP A 85 8.99 -20.07 6.44
C ASP A 85 7.66 -19.30 6.59
N PHE A 86 7.41 -18.72 7.76
CA PHE A 86 6.23 -17.90 7.99
C PHE A 86 6.24 -16.57 7.19
N LYS A 87 7.41 -16.15 6.69
CA LYS A 87 7.56 -14.93 5.87
C LYS A 87 7.27 -15.15 4.38
N MET A 88 7.08 -16.40 3.92
CA MET A 88 6.93 -16.72 2.49
C MET A 88 5.77 -15.96 1.83
N GLY A 89 4.62 -15.88 2.48
CA GLY A 89 3.49 -15.11 1.97
C GLY A 89 3.82 -13.63 1.78
N THR A 90 4.44 -13.01 2.78
CA THR A 90 4.84 -11.59 2.72
C THR A 90 5.91 -11.34 1.65
N ARG A 91 6.83 -12.26 1.44
CA ARG A 91 7.84 -12.21 0.37
C ARG A 91 7.22 -12.29 -1.02
N ALA A 92 6.22 -13.15 -1.19
CA ALA A 92 5.55 -13.37 -2.47
C ALA A 92 4.58 -12.23 -2.85
N MET A 93 3.93 -11.60 -1.88
CA MET A 93 2.88 -10.60 -2.13
C MET A 93 3.26 -9.48 -3.11
N PRO A 94 4.44 -8.85 -3.05
CA PRO A 94 4.81 -7.82 -4.01
C PRO A 94 4.85 -8.32 -5.47
N SER A 95 5.18 -9.60 -5.68
CA SER A 95 5.24 -10.21 -7.01
C SER A 95 3.86 -10.39 -7.65
N HIS A 96 2.79 -10.39 -6.85
CA HIS A 96 1.41 -10.43 -7.36
C HIS A 96 0.92 -9.07 -7.90
N VAL A 97 1.68 -7.99 -7.69
CA VAL A 97 1.41 -6.72 -8.37
C VAL A 97 2.05 -6.77 -9.75
N PRO A 98 1.26 -6.84 -10.84
CA PRO A 98 1.82 -7.04 -12.17
C PRO A 98 2.69 -5.86 -12.59
N THR A 99 3.93 -6.13 -12.93
CA THR A 99 4.89 -5.20 -13.55
C THR A 99 5.08 -5.50 -15.03
N LEU A 100 4.69 -6.68 -15.45
CA LEU A 100 4.59 -7.15 -16.82
C LEU A 100 3.17 -7.70 -17.07
N PRO A 101 2.69 -7.73 -18.32
CA PRO A 101 1.42 -8.37 -18.65
C PRO A 101 1.38 -9.82 -18.16
N ASP A 102 0.32 -10.16 -17.43
CA ASP A 102 0.07 -11.51 -16.93
C ASP A 102 -1.42 -11.85 -16.97
N ALA A 103 -1.80 -13.07 -16.59
CA ALA A 103 -3.18 -13.55 -16.62
C ALA A 103 -4.15 -12.74 -15.72
N SER A 104 -3.66 -11.96 -14.76
CA SER A 104 -4.51 -11.14 -13.89
C SER A 104 -5.05 -9.88 -14.58
N LEU A 105 -4.49 -9.47 -15.73
CA LEU A 105 -4.89 -8.25 -16.42
C LEU A 105 -6.35 -8.28 -16.87
N ASP A 106 -6.84 -9.40 -17.40
CA ASP A 106 -8.22 -9.50 -17.88
C ASP A 106 -9.20 -9.42 -16.72
N ALA A 107 -8.95 -10.12 -15.62
CA ALA A 107 -9.74 -10.01 -14.39
C ALA A 107 -9.72 -8.56 -13.81
N GLN A 108 -8.60 -7.83 -13.92
CA GLN A 108 -8.52 -6.44 -13.52
C GLN A 108 -9.33 -5.51 -14.44
N ARG A 109 -9.35 -5.77 -15.75
CA ARG A 109 -10.18 -5.02 -16.71
C ARG A 109 -11.67 -5.26 -16.46
N GLU A 110 -12.07 -6.51 -16.22
CA GLU A 110 -13.46 -6.86 -15.84
C GLU A 110 -13.88 -6.15 -14.53
N ALA A 111 -13.04 -6.20 -13.49
CA ALA A 111 -13.31 -5.50 -12.24
C ALA A 111 -13.48 -3.97 -12.45
N ARG A 112 -12.69 -3.36 -13.33
CA ARG A 112 -12.83 -1.93 -13.67
C ARG A 112 -14.14 -1.63 -14.40
N ALA A 113 -14.60 -2.52 -15.29
CA ALA A 113 -15.89 -2.37 -15.95
C ALA A 113 -17.04 -2.40 -14.92
N VAL A 114 -16.98 -3.31 -13.94
CA VAL A 114 -17.95 -3.35 -12.83
C VAL A 114 -17.94 -2.05 -12.03
N PHE A 115 -16.76 -1.49 -11.71
CA PHE A 115 -16.68 -0.22 -10.98
C PHE A 115 -17.16 0.97 -11.80
N ALA A 116 -17.03 0.94 -13.13
CA ALA A 116 -17.54 2.00 -14.00
C ALA A 116 -19.08 2.07 -13.99
N GLU A 117 -19.75 0.96 -13.75
CA GLU A 117 -21.22 0.84 -13.65
C GLU A 117 -21.71 0.82 -12.18
N TRP A 118 -20.80 1.00 -11.22
CA TRP A 118 -21.13 0.92 -9.80
C TRP A 118 -22.07 2.06 -9.39
N ASN A 119 -23.18 1.72 -8.76
CA ASN A 119 -24.22 2.65 -8.37
C ASN A 119 -24.51 2.71 -6.86
N LYS A 120 -23.75 1.96 -6.06
CA LYS A 120 -23.87 1.97 -4.60
C LYS A 120 -22.92 2.99 -3.98
N PRO A 121 -23.14 3.42 -2.73
CA PRO A 121 -22.24 4.32 -2.04
C PRO A 121 -20.78 3.82 -2.08
N PHE A 122 -19.86 4.70 -2.44
CA PHE A 122 -18.42 4.40 -2.51
C PHE A 122 -17.63 5.57 -1.92
N LEU A 123 -16.83 5.28 -0.90
CA LEU A 123 -15.96 6.26 -0.27
C LEU A 123 -14.50 5.91 -0.51
N SER A 124 -13.74 6.88 -1.01
CA SER A 124 -12.29 6.80 -1.17
C SER A 124 -11.61 7.57 -0.04
N VAL A 125 -10.75 6.91 0.72
CA VAL A 125 -10.01 7.52 1.82
C VAL A 125 -8.51 7.36 1.58
N PHE A 126 -7.78 8.47 1.54
CA PHE A 126 -6.33 8.52 1.35
C PHE A 126 -5.66 9.40 2.41
N ALA A 127 -4.43 9.06 2.75
CA ALA A 127 -3.65 9.87 3.68
C ALA A 127 -3.20 11.21 3.06
N GLY A 128 -2.94 11.24 1.75
CA GLY A 128 -2.40 12.40 1.05
C GLY A 128 -0.88 12.52 1.09
N ASP A 129 -0.26 12.09 2.18
CA ASP A 129 1.20 12.07 2.40
C ASP A 129 1.82 10.66 2.30
N ASP A 130 1.07 9.68 1.82
CA ASP A 130 1.55 8.31 1.63
C ASP A 130 2.50 8.21 0.42
N PRO A 131 3.78 7.88 0.61
CA PRO A 131 4.73 7.78 -0.49
C PRO A 131 4.48 6.60 -1.44
N VAL A 132 3.64 5.63 -1.04
CA VAL A 132 3.35 4.42 -1.83
C VAL A 132 2.13 4.63 -2.71
N THR A 133 1.06 5.22 -2.17
CA THR A 133 -0.23 5.35 -2.86
C THR A 133 -0.55 6.78 -3.34
N ASN A 134 0.37 7.73 -3.16
CA ASN A 134 0.18 9.10 -3.60
C ASN A 134 -0.18 9.19 -5.10
N GLY A 135 -1.24 9.94 -5.40
CA GLY A 135 -1.74 10.18 -6.75
C GLY A 135 -2.59 9.03 -7.33
N ILE A 136 -2.86 7.95 -6.58
CA ILE A 136 -3.77 6.87 -7.01
C ILE A 136 -5.23 7.26 -6.82
N GLU A 137 -5.54 8.12 -5.86
CA GLU A 137 -6.90 8.56 -5.57
C GLU A 137 -7.64 9.06 -6.81
N ARG A 138 -6.99 9.87 -7.63
CA ARG A 138 -7.57 10.36 -8.89
C ARG A 138 -7.98 9.21 -9.82
N ASP A 139 -7.20 8.13 -9.85
CA ASP A 139 -7.49 6.96 -10.69
C ASP A 139 -8.68 6.16 -10.13
N VAL A 140 -8.84 6.12 -8.81
CA VAL A 140 -10.01 5.52 -8.14
C VAL A 140 -11.28 6.29 -8.44
N LEU A 141 -11.25 7.61 -8.28
CA LEU A 141 -12.39 8.48 -8.56
C LEU A 141 -12.79 8.45 -10.04
N ALA A 142 -11.81 8.36 -10.95
CA ALA A 142 -12.06 8.24 -12.39
C ALA A 142 -12.62 6.86 -12.79
N MET A 143 -12.36 5.82 -12.01
CA MET A 143 -12.85 4.48 -12.28
C MET A 143 -14.30 4.27 -11.84
N CYS A 144 -14.73 4.93 -10.78
CA CYS A 144 -16.05 4.76 -10.17
C CYS A 144 -16.77 6.12 -10.10
N PRO A 145 -17.78 6.37 -10.97
CA PRO A 145 -18.43 7.70 -11.08
C PRO A 145 -19.12 8.17 -9.81
N VAL A 146 -19.56 7.24 -8.95
CA VAL A 146 -20.25 7.57 -7.68
C VAL A 146 -19.27 7.70 -6.49
N ALA A 147 -17.98 7.48 -6.73
CA ALA A 147 -16.99 7.56 -5.66
C ALA A 147 -16.84 9.00 -5.15
N LYS A 148 -16.88 9.14 -3.83
CA LYS A 148 -16.59 10.39 -3.12
C LYS A 148 -15.23 10.31 -2.47
N SER A 149 -14.49 11.41 -2.45
CA SER A 149 -13.24 11.53 -1.70
C SER A 149 -13.52 12.04 -0.29
N ALA A 150 -12.96 11.37 0.71
CA ALA A 150 -12.88 11.90 2.05
C ALA A 150 -11.74 12.94 2.15
N PRO A 151 -11.76 13.86 3.14
CA PRO A 151 -10.63 14.71 3.44
C PRO A 151 -9.37 13.90 3.72
N HIS A 152 -8.21 14.36 3.25
CA HIS A 152 -6.93 13.73 3.55
C HIS A 152 -6.59 13.89 5.04
N ILE A 153 -6.34 12.79 5.73
CA ILE A 153 -6.11 12.80 7.19
C ILE A 153 -4.62 12.75 7.58
N GLY A 154 -3.73 12.63 6.61
CA GLY A 154 -2.30 12.44 6.87
C GLY A 154 -2.00 11.07 7.49
N GLY A 155 -0.75 10.84 7.90
CA GLY A 155 -0.35 9.64 8.60
C GLY A 155 0.41 8.61 7.77
N GLY A 156 0.66 8.88 6.49
CA GLY A 156 1.48 8.04 5.62
C GLY A 156 0.83 6.73 5.22
N HIS A 157 1.65 5.72 4.86
CA HIS A 157 1.19 4.44 4.36
C HIS A 157 0.35 3.64 5.36
N PHE A 158 0.64 3.78 6.64
CA PHE A 158 -0.10 3.15 7.73
C PHE A 158 -0.99 4.15 8.49
N TYR A 159 -1.72 5.01 7.76
CA TYR A 159 -2.60 6.03 8.36
C TYR A 159 -3.69 5.44 9.27
N GLN A 160 -4.16 4.23 9.02
CA GLN A 160 -5.09 3.51 9.89
C GLN A 160 -4.54 3.25 11.30
N TRP A 161 -3.22 3.21 11.44
CA TRP A 161 -2.54 3.11 12.74
C TRP A 161 -2.23 4.48 13.34
N ARG A 162 -1.89 5.46 12.51
CA ARG A 162 -1.45 6.79 12.98
C ARG A 162 -2.59 7.76 13.21
N ARG A 163 -3.74 7.52 12.58
CA ARG A 163 -4.93 8.38 12.61
C ARG A 163 -6.21 7.53 12.79
N PRO A 164 -6.25 6.57 13.74
CA PRO A 164 -7.37 5.66 13.88
C PRO A 164 -8.67 6.39 14.18
N GLU A 165 -8.64 7.44 15.03
CA GLU A 165 -9.84 8.19 15.41
C GLU A 165 -10.42 8.96 14.22
N ALA A 166 -9.56 9.64 13.45
CA ALA A 166 -9.99 10.38 12.28
C ALA A 166 -10.56 9.45 11.20
N LEU A 167 -9.91 8.31 10.98
CA LEU A 167 -10.41 7.30 10.04
C LEU A 167 -11.76 6.72 10.52
N SER A 168 -11.88 6.37 11.80
CA SER A 168 -13.12 5.82 12.36
C SER A 168 -14.26 6.81 12.23
N GLN A 169 -14.05 8.09 12.49
CA GLN A 169 -15.09 9.10 12.34
C GLN A 169 -15.57 9.22 10.90
N ILE A 170 -14.65 9.25 9.92
CA ILE A 170 -15.00 9.27 8.49
C ILE A 170 -15.86 8.07 8.12
N LEU A 171 -15.50 6.86 8.59
CA LEU A 171 -16.25 5.64 8.28
C LEU A 171 -17.64 5.65 8.93
N ILE A 172 -17.76 6.11 10.18
CA ILE A 172 -19.03 6.25 10.90
C ILE A 172 -19.94 7.23 10.16
N ASP A 173 -19.43 8.39 9.79
CA ASP A 173 -20.20 9.41 9.09
C ASP A 173 -20.67 8.91 7.71
N PHE A 174 -19.82 8.18 6.99
CA PHE A 174 -20.18 7.57 5.73
C PHE A 174 -21.28 6.53 5.88
N VAL A 175 -21.18 5.64 6.86
CA VAL A 175 -22.20 4.62 7.14
C VAL A 175 -23.52 5.29 7.50
N ASN A 176 -23.53 6.22 8.46
CA ASN A 176 -24.72 6.90 8.92
C ASN A 176 -25.43 7.68 7.80
N SER A 177 -24.67 8.36 6.94
CA SER A 177 -25.23 9.13 5.81
C SER A 177 -25.89 8.26 4.74
N ASN A 178 -25.53 6.99 4.66
CA ASN A 178 -26.06 6.06 3.65
C ASN A 178 -27.14 5.12 4.23
N HIS A 179 -27.18 4.89 5.55
CA HIS A 179 -28.27 4.15 6.19
C HIS A 179 -29.54 4.96 6.33
N ALA A 180 -29.45 6.28 6.49
CA ALA A 180 -30.61 7.17 6.58
C ALA A 180 -31.40 7.33 5.26
N SER A 181 -30.87 6.79 4.16
CA SER A 181 -31.43 6.92 2.80
C SER A 181 -32.02 5.59 2.28
N SER A 182 -32.02 4.53 3.10
CA SER A 182 -32.61 3.22 2.82
C SER A 182 -33.94 3.07 3.56
#